data_93832c3450a396077057be6ff8ff7698
#
_entry.id   93832c3450a396077057be6ff8ff7698
#
_cell.length_a   1.000
_cell.length_b   1.000
_cell.length_c   1.000
_cell.angle_alpha   90.00
_cell.angle_beta   90.00
_cell.angle_gamma   90.00
#
_symmetry.space_group_name_H-M   'P 1'
#
loop_
_entity.id
_entity.type
_entity.pdbx_description
1 polymer ?
#
loop_
_entity_poly.entity_id
_entity_poly.type
_entity_poly.pdbx_seq_one_letter_code
_entity_poly.pdbx_strand_id
1 'polypeptide(L)'
;QITGKVVDAQGDAIIGANIIETGTTNGTVTDIDGNFSLSVGNNATIRVSYIGYLDQSISTTGQSIFNITLLEDTQALDEVVVVGYGTQRKVSITGSIASVKTEELQNIPASNLSNTLAGRASGVQIIGNSGLAGASSTIRIRGSFAEPLYVIDGIIKDKAAFDALDANEVENVNFLKDAASAAVYGSSAGNGVVLITTKAGTLQKPRFEYKTSFSTSRTTQTMQGFTATEELEFLNNVAVTLGQEKPYGPDLFEYFKDKSYDINDLIWQNPSVQQHNLSVNGGSDRIKYYLALGYHDENGSYHNTDFKRYNFRSNVSTNITDRFKINFNLSGNQRNYNRWYWPYDGAEDFIVSDWYRATFNWSRLYPFYVDEQGNPTNDPNDIPVKTTGGYHPPEIMLNGGYRNTQYRDLTGIIRFDLDLGEYIDGLTTSVQGHISAYDKNMKSFVLHNKWYIFQPASTTNRFIPGPVDFSQIGIHNLSAGYENIQENIDLSSSYQLNWFLNYEK
;
A
#
# COMPACT_ATOMS: atom_id res chain seq x y z
N GLN A 1 35.77 19.73 35.55
CA GLN A 1 35.04 18.47 35.83
C GLN A 1 33.84 18.80 36.69
N ILE A 2 32.69 18.25 36.33
CA ILE A 2 31.43 18.34 37.10
C ILE A 2 31.04 16.96 37.58
N THR A 3 30.35 16.91 38.71
CA THR A 3 29.79 15.71 39.30
C THR A 3 28.34 15.97 39.72
N GLY A 4 27.55 14.96 39.87
CA GLY A 4 26.18 15.14 40.33
C GLY A 4 25.42 13.84 40.50
N LYS A 5 24.16 14.01 40.91
CA LYS A 5 23.20 12.89 41.06
C LYS A 5 21.92 13.23 40.30
N VAL A 6 21.37 12.26 39.62
CA VAL A 6 20.08 12.34 38.93
C VAL A 6 19.06 11.48 39.67
N VAL A 7 17.95 12.07 40.04
CA VAL A 7 16.85 11.43 40.78
C VAL A 7 15.51 11.75 40.10
N ASP A 8 14.49 10.99 40.42
CA ASP A 8 13.10 11.28 40.07
C ASP A 8 12.42 12.23 41.08
N ALA A 9 11.14 12.53 40.85
CA ALA A 9 10.35 13.40 41.74
C ALA A 9 10.12 12.78 43.15
N GLN A 10 10.29 11.48 43.30
CA GLN A 10 10.18 10.76 44.58
C GLN A 10 11.53 10.68 45.30
N GLY A 11 12.62 11.06 44.66
CA GLY A 11 13.98 11.04 45.17
C GLY A 11 14.74 9.75 44.90
N ASP A 12 14.16 8.83 44.11
CA ASP A 12 14.79 7.58 43.72
C ASP A 12 15.84 7.81 42.60
N ALA A 13 16.94 7.07 42.65
CA ALA A 13 18.05 7.22 41.73
C ALA A 13 17.67 6.78 40.31
N ILE A 14 17.93 7.60 39.29
CA ILE A 14 17.73 7.24 37.88
C ILE A 14 19.03 6.64 37.34
N ILE A 15 19.01 5.34 37.09
CA ILE A 15 20.15 4.56 36.58
C ILE A 15 20.19 4.65 35.05
N GLY A 16 21.36 4.96 34.47
CA GLY A 16 21.53 5.01 33.01
C GLY A 16 20.98 6.28 32.35
N ALA A 17 20.70 7.34 33.12
CA ALA A 17 20.38 8.65 32.56
C ALA A 17 21.57 9.17 31.75
N ASN A 18 21.30 9.71 30.55
CA ASN A 18 22.32 10.19 29.64
C ASN A 18 22.60 11.68 29.89
N ILE A 19 23.86 12.05 30.09
CA ILE A 19 24.34 13.41 30.30
C ILE A 19 25.28 13.79 29.18
N ILE A 20 24.92 14.74 28.32
CA ILE A 20 25.70 15.15 27.14
C ILE A 20 25.99 16.65 27.22
N GLU A 21 27.21 17.06 26.93
CA GLU A 21 27.57 18.44 26.70
C GLU A 21 26.97 18.91 25.35
N THR A 22 26.06 19.90 25.42
CA THR A 22 25.31 20.38 24.26
C THR A 22 26.22 20.88 23.14
N GLY A 23 26.01 20.36 21.92
CA GLY A 23 26.80 20.73 20.75
C GLY A 23 28.10 19.90 20.56
N THR A 24 28.32 18.88 21.41
CA THR A 24 29.48 17.98 21.32
C THR A 24 29.05 16.51 21.39
N THR A 25 29.98 15.58 21.21
CA THR A 25 29.80 14.15 21.46
C THR A 25 30.27 13.72 22.86
N ASN A 26 30.67 14.68 23.71
CA ASN A 26 31.16 14.44 25.04
C ASN A 26 29.98 14.16 26.00
N GLY A 27 29.94 12.97 26.60
CA GLY A 27 28.85 12.57 27.48
C GLY A 27 29.20 11.41 28.40
N THR A 28 28.32 11.16 29.37
CA THR A 28 28.39 10.06 30.33
C THR A 28 26.98 9.58 30.67
N VAL A 29 26.90 8.46 31.41
CA VAL A 29 25.64 7.94 31.96
C VAL A 29 25.73 7.83 33.47
N THR A 30 24.58 7.88 34.15
CA THR A 30 24.50 7.68 35.62
C THR A 30 24.76 6.22 36.00
N ASP A 31 25.40 6.04 37.15
CA ASP A 31 25.62 4.74 37.80
C ASP A 31 24.37 4.22 38.55
N ILE A 32 24.51 3.10 39.27
CA ILE A 32 23.42 2.43 40.02
C ILE A 32 22.84 3.29 41.15
N ASP A 33 23.57 4.29 41.62
CA ASP A 33 23.16 5.22 42.66
C ASP A 33 22.67 6.55 42.06
N GLY A 34 22.61 6.66 40.72
CA GLY A 34 22.23 7.87 39.97
C GLY A 34 23.34 8.89 39.86
N ASN A 35 24.61 8.61 40.26
CA ASN A 35 25.69 9.55 40.21
C ASN A 35 26.34 9.59 38.84
N PHE A 36 26.86 10.76 38.44
CA PHE A 36 27.64 10.95 37.22
C PHE A 36 28.86 11.82 37.43
N SER A 37 29.83 11.70 36.56
CA SER A 37 31.00 12.58 36.45
C SER A 37 31.32 12.84 34.99
N LEU A 38 31.47 14.09 34.58
CA LEU A 38 31.76 14.50 33.22
C LEU A 38 32.74 15.68 33.19
N SER A 39 33.74 15.61 32.34
CA SER A 39 34.63 16.75 32.08
C SER A 39 34.03 17.60 30.96
N VAL A 40 33.65 18.83 31.25
CA VAL A 40 33.00 19.74 30.29
C VAL A 40 33.83 21.02 30.12
N GLY A 41 33.59 21.74 29.03
CA GLY A 41 34.22 23.04 28.77
C GLY A 41 33.77 24.10 29.77
N ASN A 42 34.49 25.25 29.82
CA ASN A 42 34.10 26.39 30.65
C ASN A 42 32.77 26.97 30.14
N ASN A 43 31.81 27.14 31.06
CA ASN A 43 30.45 27.67 30.77
C ASN A 43 29.63 26.77 29.79
N ALA A 44 29.85 25.47 29.81
CA ALA A 44 29.10 24.52 28.99
C ALA A 44 27.64 24.39 29.47
N THR A 45 26.77 23.95 28.60
CA THR A 45 25.42 23.49 28.94
C THR A 45 25.37 21.98 28.81
N ILE A 46 24.92 21.29 29.84
CA ILE A 46 24.66 19.84 29.79
C ILE A 46 23.17 19.60 29.56
N ARG A 47 22.86 18.59 28.75
CA ARG A 47 21.52 18.05 28.57
C ARG A 47 21.46 16.70 29.26
N VAL A 48 20.50 16.56 30.16
CA VAL A 48 20.21 15.33 30.88
C VAL A 48 18.92 14.74 30.34
N SER A 49 18.94 13.47 29.90
CA SER A 49 17.81 12.79 29.31
C SER A 49 17.70 11.36 29.79
N TYR A 50 16.48 10.89 29.98
CA TYR A 50 16.19 9.49 30.29
C TYR A 50 14.82 9.09 29.73
N ILE A 51 14.66 7.82 29.32
CA ILE A 51 13.40 7.33 28.73
C ILE A 51 12.26 7.48 29.73
N GLY A 52 11.19 8.17 29.33
CA GLY A 52 10.02 8.41 30.19
C GLY A 52 10.11 9.68 31.04
N TYR A 53 11.15 10.49 30.89
CA TYR A 53 11.34 11.75 31.61
C TYR A 53 11.57 12.92 30.69
N LEU A 54 11.19 14.12 31.11
CA LEU A 54 11.43 15.38 30.40
C LEU A 54 12.92 15.71 30.38
N ASP A 55 13.44 15.99 29.19
CA ASP A 55 14.82 16.45 29.04
C ASP A 55 15.08 17.78 29.77
N GLN A 56 16.18 17.85 30.50
CA GLN A 56 16.58 19.05 31.21
C GLN A 56 17.93 19.57 30.72
N SER A 57 17.98 20.88 30.39
CA SER A 57 19.23 21.54 29.99
C SER A 57 19.70 22.45 31.14
N ILE A 58 20.95 22.27 31.58
CA ILE A 58 21.51 22.92 32.76
C ILE A 58 22.84 23.58 32.38
N SER A 59 22.99 24.87 32.73
CA SER A 59 24.27 25.55 32.56
C SER A 59 25.23 25.16 33.68
N THR A 60 26.48 24.88 33.33
CA THR A 60 27.52 24.53 34.30
C THR A 60 28.34 25.73 34.82
N THR A 61 27.90 26.94 34.48
CA THR A 61 28.59 28.17 34.87
C THR A 61 28.58 28.37 36.40
N GLY A 62 29.77 28.37 37.02
CA GLY A 62 29.94 28.67 38.44
C GLY A 62 29.59 27.54 39.41
N GLN A 63 29.22 26.36 38.92
CA GLN A 63 28.87 25.22 39.75
C GLN A 63 29.55 23.93 39.23
N SER A 64 30.01 23.09 40.18
CA SER A 64 30.69 21.80 39.85
C SER A 64 29.95 20.59 40.39
N ILE A 65 28.95 20.78 41.27
CA ILE A 65 28.14 19.68 41.82
C ILE A 65 26.67 19.95 41.51
N PHE A 66 25.97 18.97 40.93
CA PHE A 66 24.59 19.10 40.48
C PHE A 66 23.71 18.00 41.08
N ASN A 67 22.59 18.42 41.69
CA ASN A 67 21.49 17.50 41.99
C ASN A 67 20.35 17.80 41.01
N ILE A 68 20.07 16.83 40.17
CA ILE A 68 19.14 16.98 39.04
C ILE A 68 17.93 16.09 39.30
N THR A 69 16.75 16.70 39.37
CA THR A 69 15.50 15.98 39.49
C THR A 69 14.82 16.00 38.13
N LEU A 70 14.70 14.84 37.48
CA LEU A 70 13.92 14.72 36.26
C LEU A 70 12.44 14.50 36.60
N LEU A 71 11.60 15.21 35.92
CA LEU A 71 10.15 15.04 35.98
C LEU A 71 9.73 13.99 34.94
N GLU A 72 8.85 13.11 35.35
CA GLU A 72 8.26 12.14 34.39
C GLU A 72 7.60 12.90 33.24
N ASP A 73 7.88 12.44 32.03
CA ASP A 73 7.19 12.93 30.83
C ASP A 73 5.79 12.28 30.76
N THR A 74 4.86 12.87 31.49
CA THR A 74 3.46 12.43 31.49
C THR A 74 2.80 12.53 30.11
N GLN A 75 3.38 13.30 29.17
CA GLN A 75 2.91 13.30 27.78
C GLN A 75 3.30 12.04 27.01
N ALA A 76 4.43 11.39 27.36
CA ALA A 76 4.82 10.10 26.76
C ALA A 76 3.93 8.93 27.25
N LEU A 77 3.24 9.08 28.39
CA LEU A 77 2.34 8.06 28.95
C LEU A 77 0.88 8.19 28.49
N ASP A 78 0.51 9.32 27.90
CA ASP A 78 -0.84 9.57 27.41
C ASP A 78 -0.96 9.24 25.91
N GLU A 79 -0.51 8.05 25.48
CA GLU A 79 -0.86 7.55 24.14
C GLU A 79 -2.37 7.31 24.11
N VAL A 80 -3.08 8.30 23.54
CA VAL A 80 -4.54 8.26 23.38
C VAL A 80 -4.85 7.46 22.12
N VAL A 81 -5.60 6.39 22.27
CA VAL A 81 -6.08 5.58 21.14
C VAL A 81 -7.52 5.97 20.86
N VAL A 82 -7.84 6.25 19.62
CA VAL A 82 -9.22 6.42 19.19
C VAL A 82 -9.91 5.06 19.28
N VAL A 83 -10.97 4.96 20.07
CA VAL A 83 -11.76 3.75 20.28
C VAL A 83 -13.22 4.09 20.03
N GLY A 84 -13.79 3.53 19.00
CA GLY A 84 -15.16 3.85 18.62
C GLY A 84 -15.31 5.32 18.21
N TYR A 85 -16.23 6.02 18.86
CA TYR A 85 -16.49 7.43 18.60
C TYR A 85 -15.85 8.37 19.63
N GLY A 86 -14.92 7.84 20.45
CA GLY A 86 -14.21 8.60 21.47
C GLY A 86 -12.72 8.27 21.51
N THR A 87 -12.00 8.99 22.39
CA THR A 87 -10.60 8.73 22.65
C THR A 87 -10.46 8.14 24.06
N GLN A 88 -9.66 7.09 24.21
CA GLN A 88 -9.34 6.50 25.51
C GLN A 88 -7.83 6.39 25.66
N ARG A 89 -7.35 6.52 26.91
CA ARG A 89 -5.94 6.29 27.18
C ARG A 89 -5.60 4.82 26.90
N LYS A 90 -4.51 4.56 26.20
CA LYS A 90 -4.05 3.21 25.85
C LYS A 90 -3.97 2.28 27.07
N VAL A 91 -3.54 2.86 28.21
CA VAL A 91 -3.45 2.15 29.51
C VAL A 91 -4.82 1.71 30.05
N SER A 92 -5.90 2.42 29.69
CA SER A 92 -7.27 2.14 30.16
C SER A 92 -7.99 1.13 29.27
N ILE A 93 -7.39 0.73 28.15
CA ILE A 93 -8.03 -0.18 27.19
C ILE A 93 -7.77 -1.61 27.60
N THR A 94 -8.80 -2.31 28.05
CA THR A 94 -8.74 -3.74 28.36
C THR A 94 -8.82 -4.64 27.14
N GLY A 95 -9.14 -4.08 25.97
CA GLY A 95 -9.28 -4.78 24.69
C GLY A 95 -7.93 -5.04 24.00
N SER A 96 -7.89 -6.09 23.16
CA SER A 96 -6.72 -6.42 22.34
C SER A 96 -6.64 -5.50 21.10
N ILE A 97 -5.87 -4.42 21.19
CA ILE A 97 -5.63 -3.46 20.10
C ILE A 97 -4.19 -3.56 19.63
N ALA A 98 -3.96 -3.54 18.32
CA ALA A 98 -2.65 -3.30 17.73
C ALA A 98 -2.69 -1.92 17.03
N SER A 99 -1.68 -1.10 17.26
CA SER A 99 -1.54 0.22 16.66
C SER A 99 -0.29 0.26 15.78
N VAL A 100 -0.41 0.85 14.62
CA VAL A 100 0.70 1.11 13.69
C VAL A 100 0.75 2.61 13.44
N LYS A 101 1.91 3.22 13.70
CA LYS A 101 2.12 4.67 13.55
C LYS A 101 2.57 5.02 12.13
N THR A 102 2.35 6.26 11.75
CA THR A 102 2.73 6.82 10.45
C THR A 102 4.19 6.58 10.08
N GLU A 103 5.11 6.76 11.03
CA GLU A 103 6.56 6.62 10.78
C GLU A 103 6.93 5.23 10.26
N GLU A 104 6.16 4.22 10.66
CA GLU A 104 6.35 2.85 10.19
C GLU A 104 5.84 2.62 8.77
N LEU A 105 4.90 3.43 8.30
CA LEU A 105 4.23 3.30 7.01
C LEU A 105 4.92 4.06 5.88
N GLN A 106 5.50 5.22 6.18
CA GLN A 106 5.99 6.19 5.18
C GLN A 106 7.20 5.72 4.36
N ASN A 107 7.95 4.73 4.85
CA ASN A 107 9.18 4.27 4.20
C ASN A 107 8.95 3.17 3.14
N ILE A 108 7.69 2.81 2.88
CA ILE A 108 7.34 1.77 1.91
C ILE A 108 6.64 2.42 0.73
N PRO A 109 7.26 2.41 -0.46
CA PRO A 109 6.59 2.84 -1.68
C PRO A 109 5.58 1.77 -2.09
N ALA A 110 4.34 1.89 -1.63
CA ALA A 110 3.26 0.98 -1.97
C ALA A 110 2.07 1.74 -2.55
N SER A 111 1.42 1.13 -3.52
CA SER A 111 0.26 1.69 -4.22
C SER A 111 -0.96 1.86 -3.33
N ASN A 112 -1.12 0.99 -2.32
CA ASN A 112 -2.28 0.95 -1.43
C ASN A 112 -1.85 0.90 0.03
N LEU A 113 -2.67 1.48 0.91
CA LEU A 113 -2.39 1.50 2.34
C LEU A 113 -2.33 0.08 2.93
N SER A 114 -3.17 -0.86 2.45
CA SER A 114 -3.14 -2.26 2.90
C SER A 114 -1.76 -2.90 2.73
N ASN A 115 -1.06 -2.61 1.63
CA ASN A 115 0.26 -3.20 1.34
C ASN A 115 1.34 -2.71 2.33
N THR A 116 1.23 -1.46 2.83
CA THR A 116 2.19 -0.90 3.80
C THR A 116 2.09 -1.52 5.18
N LEU A 117 0.98 -2.16 5.50
CA LEU A 117 0.68 -2.73 6.83
C LEU A 117 1.20 -4.16 7.02
N ALA A 118 1.72 -4.81 5.97
CA ALA A 118 2.18 -6.19 6.02
C ALA A 118 3.27 -6.40 7.07
N GLY A 119 3.05 -7.37 7.98
CA GLY A 119 4.00 -7.74 9.04
C GLY A 119 4.09 -6.75 10.22
N ARG A 120 3.24 -5.69 10.29
CA ARG A 120 3.35 -4.61 11.29
C ARG A 120 2.38 -4.71 12.45
N ALA A 121 1.34 -5.50 12.34
CA ALA A 121 0.35 -5.66 13.40
C ALA A 121 0.21 -7.14 13.79
N SER A 122 0.40 -7.45 15.08
CA SER A 122 0.24 -8.82 15.57
C SER A 122 -1.19 -9.30 15.40
N GLY A 123 -1.38 -10.54 14.91
CA GLY A 123 -2.70 -11.12 14.67
C GLY A 123 -3.45 -10.52 13.48
N VAL A 124 -2.77 -9.75 12.62
CA VAL A 124 -3.28 -9.23 11.35
C VAL A 124 -2.49 -9.86 10.21
N GLN A 125 -3.20 -10.51 9.31
CA GLN A 125 -2.63 -11.12 8.11
C GLN A 125 -2.96 -10.25 6.90
N ILE A 126 -1.95 -9.90 6.12
CA ILE A 126 -2.07 -9.16 4.87
C ILE A 126 -1.67 -10.11 3.74
N ILE A 127 -2.57 -10.34 2.80
CA ILE A 127 -2.37 -11.28 1.69
C ILE A 127 -2.44 -10.48 0.40
N GLY A 128 -1.33 -10.42 -0.32
CA GLY A 128 -1.30 -9.84 -1.67
C GLY A 128 -2.07 -10.74 -2.64
N ASN A 129 -3.01 -10.18 -3.36
CA ASN A 129 -3.89 -10.94 -4.24
C ASN A 129 -3.33 -11.07 -5.65
N SER A 130 -2.58 -10.07 -6.11
CA SER A 130 -1.99 -10.09 -7.45
C SER A 130 -0.71 -9.23 -7.53
N GLY A 131 0.04 -9.36 -8.63
CA GLY A 131 1.19 -8.51 -8.95
C GLY A 131 0.87 -7.39 -9.94
N LEU A 132 -0.40 -7.10 -10.19
CA LEU A 132 -0.81 -5.99 -11.05
C LEU A 132 -0.53 -4.65 -10.37
N ALA A 133 -0.23 -3.64 -11.18
CA ALA A 133 -0.06 -2.27 -10.68
C ALA A 133 -1.32 -1.79 -9.95
N GLY A 134 -1.14 -1.21 -8.77
CA GLY A 134 -2.24 -0.76 -7.94
C GLY A 134 -3.05 -1.86 -7.24
N ALA A 135 -2.61 -3.13 -7.29
CA ALA A 135 -3.34 -4.23 -6.65
C ALA A 135 -3.41 -4.09 -5.14
N SER A 136 -4.60 -4.31 -4.58
CA SER A 136 -4.84 -4.27 -3.15
C SER A 136 -4.59 -5.62 -2.48
N SER A 137 -4.30 -5.60 -1.17
CA SER A 137 -4.16 -6.82 -0.36
C SER A 137 -5.42 -7.08 0.45
N THR A 138 -5.75 -8.35 0.67
CA THR A 138 -6.80 -8.75 1.60
C THR A 138 -6.30 -8.66 3.04
N ILE A 139 -7.07 -8.04 3.92
CA ILE A 139 -6.76 -7.93 5.36
C ILE A 139 -7.62 -8.94 6.13
N ARG A 140 -6.97 -9.75 6.97
CA ARG A 140 -7.65 -10.69 7.86
C ARG A 140 -7.17 -10.50 9.29
N ILE A 141 -8.10 -10.39 10.22
CA ILE A 141 -7.82 -10.25 11.65
C ILE A 141 -8.11 -11.58 12.34
N ARG A 142 -7.10 -12.12 13.05
CA ARG A 142 -7.20 -13.40 13.80
C ARG A 142 -7.70 -14.58 12.95
N GLY A 143 -7.36 -14.59 11.65
CA GLY A 143 -7.74 -15.68 10.74
C GLY A 143 -9.21 -15.67 10.31
N SER A 144 -9.92 -14.53 10.45
CA SER A 144 -11.29 -14.41 9.95
C SER A 144 -11.36 -14.70 8.44
N PHE A 145 -12.49 -15.26 7.98
CA PHE A 145 -12.68 -15.54 6.55
C PHE A 145 -13.14 -14.31 5.76
N ALA A 146 -13.75 -13.32 6.43
CA ALA A 146 -14.20 -12.09 5.82
C ALA A 146 -13.31 -10.91 6.22
N GLU A 147 -13.37 -9.84 5.43
CA GLU A 147 -12.66 -8.60 5.70
C GLU A 147 -13.18 -7.88 6.94
N PRO A 148 -12.32 -7.10 7.65
CA PRO A 148 -12.74 -6.28 8.77
C PRO A 148 -13.57 -5.07 8.29
N LEU A 149 -14.24 -4.42 9.24
CA LEU A 149 -14.86 -3.12 9.02
C LEU A 149 -13.78 -2.04 8.96
N TYR A 150 -13.87 -1.12 7.99
CA TYR A 150 -12.97 0.02 7.87
C TYR A 150 -13.67 1.29 8.38
N VAL A 151 -12.99 2.03 9.26
CA VAL A 151 -13.50 3.29 9.81
C VAL A 151 -12.43 4.36 9.65
N ILE A 152 -12.72 5.41 8.90
CA ILE A 152 -11.81 6.53 8.61
C ILE A 152 -12.39 7.79 9.25
N ASP A 153 -11.67 8.40 10.19
CA ASP A 153 -12.08 9.61 10.91
C ASP A 153 -13.51 9.49 11.50
N GLY A 154 -13.85 8.29 12.02
CA GLY A 154 -15.16 8.00 12.62
C GLY A 154 -16.27 7.65 11.63
N ILE A 155 -15.99 7.58 10.32
CA ILE A 155 -16.96 7.22 9.29
C ILE A 155 -16.66 5.82 8.75
N ILE A 156 -17.70 4.98 8.69
CA ILE A 156 -17.62 3.65 8.07
C ILE A 156 -17.44 3.83 6.56
N LYS A 157 -16.41 3.21 6.02
CA LYS A 157 -16.03 3.23 4.61
C LYS A 157 -15.80 1.81 4.10
N ASP A 158 -15.76 1.65 2.79
CA ASP A 158 -15.34 0.42 2.15
C ASP A 158 -13.81 0.27 2.09
N LYS A 159 -13.36 -0.91 1.70
CA LYS A 159 -11.94 -1.20 1.54
C LYS A 159 -11.28 -0.34 0.46
N ALA A 160 -12.00 0.00 -0.60
CA ALA A 160 -11.48 0.80 -1.70
C ALA A 160 -11.11 2.23 -1.23
N ALA A 161 -11.93 2.83 -0.37
CA ALA A 161 -11.63 4.12 0.26
C ALA A 161 -10.44 4.03 1.23
N PHE A 162 -10.32 2.91 1.97
CA PHE A 162 -9.17 2.65 2.83
C PHE A 162 -7.87 2.52 2.02
N ASP A 163 -7.86 1.73 0.95
CA ASP A 163 -6.69 1.53 0.09
C ASP A 163 -6.27 2.79 -0.67
N ALA A 164 -7.22 3.68 -0.93
CA ALA A 164 -6.97 4.95 -1.59
C ALA A 164 -6.23 5.98 -0.73
N LEU A 165 -6.17 5.80 0.60
CA LEU A 165 -5.44 6.69 1.48
C LEU A 165 -3.94 6.67 1.17
N ASP A 166 -3.32 7.85 1.19
CA ASP A 166 -1.87 7.94 1.19
C ASP A 166 -1.33 7.73 2.60
N ALA A 167 -0.29 6.89 2.73
CA ALA A 167 0.34 6.61 4.02
C ALA A 167 0.86 7.90 4.71
N ASN A 168 1.22 8.93 3.95
CA ASN A 168 1.65 10.21 4.48
C ASN A 168 0.52 11.06 5.09
N GLU A 169 -0.74 10.77 4.75
CA GLU A 169 -1.92 11.45 5.30
C GLU A 169 -2.42 10.79 6.59
N VAL A 170 -1.98 9.57 6.88
CA VAL A 170 -2.41 8.77 8.04
C VAL A 170 -1.60 9.18 9.27
N GLU A 171 -2.24 9.36 10.41
CA GLU A 171 -1.62 9.55 11.73
C GLU A 171 -1.35 8.22 12.40
N ASN A 172 -2.38 7.35 12.46
CA ASN A 172 -2.27 6.00 12.98
C ASN A 172 -3.33 5.07 12.39
N VAL A 173 -3.03 3.76 12.46
CA VAL A 173 -3.96 2.69 12.13
C VAL A 173 -4.10 1.77 13.32
N ASN A 174 -5.31 1.63 13.85
CA ASN A 174 -5.62 0.79 14.99
C ASN A 174 -6.46 -0.42 14.56
N PHE A 175 -6.06 -1.60 14.99
CA PHE A 175 -6.78 -2.85 14.72
C PHE A 175 -7.50 -3.29 16.01
N LEU A 176 -8.84 -3.19 16.01
CA LEU A 176 -9.68 -3.68 17.08
C LEU A 176 -9.95 -5.17 16.82
N LYS A 177 -9.35 -6.03 17.64
CA LYS A 177 -9.27 -7.47 17.35
C LYS A 177 -10.25 -8.31 18.17
N ASP A 178 -10.96 -7.72 19.11
CA ASP A 178 -11.93 -8.41 19.97
C ASP A 178 -13.30 -7.75 19.96
N ALA A 179 -14.31 -8.50 20.38
CA ALA A 179 -15.68 -8.05 20.38
C ALA A 179 -15.95 -6.89 21.36
N ALA A 180 -15.18 -6.77 22.44
CA ALA A 180 -15.39 -5.71 23.42
C ALA A 180 -14.97 -4.35 22.85
N SER A 181 -13.80 -4.27 22.22
CA SER A 181 -13.32 -3.04 21.59
C SER A 181 -14.11 -2.67 20.33
N ALA A 182 -14.67 -3.67 19.63
CA ALA A 182 -15.44 -3.51 18.40
C ALA A 182 -16.95 -3.29 18.62
N ALA A 183 -17.47 -3.49 19.84
CA ALA A 183 -18.91 -3.51 20.17
C ALA A 183 -19.66 -2.24 19.73
N VAL A 184 -18.99 -1.08 19.76
CA VAL A 184 -19.55 0.22 19.36
C VAL A 184 -20.02 0.23 17.89
N TYR A 185 -19.41 -0.62 17.04
CA TYR A 185 -19.74 -0.72 15.61
C TYR A 185 -20.77 -1.83 15.30
N GLY A 186 -21.30 -2.49 16.33
CA GLY A 186 -22.36 -3.50 16.21
C GLY A 186 -21.91 -4.76 15.48
N SER A 187 -22.89 -5.46 14.85
CA SER A 187 -22.67 -6.75 14.19
C SER A 187 -21.71 -6.70 12.99
N SER A 188 -21.58 -5.56 12.34
CA SER A 188 -20.67 -5.36 11.20
C SER A 188 -19.19 -5.49 11.57
N ALA A 189 -18.88 -5.35 12.87
CA ALA A 189 -17.52 -5.46 13.40
C ALA A 189 -17.10 -6.89 13.81
N GLY A 190 -17.90 -7.91 13.47
CA GLY A 190 -17.66 -9.30 13.86
C GLY A 190 -16.31 -9.87 13.39
N ASN A 191 -15.75 -9.35 12.29
CA ASN A 191 -14.43 -9.73 11.77
C ASN A 191 -13.31 -8.80 12.23
N GLY A 192 -13.56 -7.93 13.21
CA GLY A 192 -12.66 -6.87 13.66
C GLY A 192 -12.87 -5.55 12.93
N VAL A 193 -12.19 -4.52 13.41
CA VAL A 193 -12.26 -3.17 12.84
C VAL A 193 -10.86 -2.64 12.58
N VAL A 194 -10.66 -2.02 11.42
CA VAL A 194 -9.50 -1.20 11.10
C VAL A 194 -9.92 0.25 11.24
N LEU A 195 -9.38 0.90 12.26
CA LEU A 195 -9.69 2.28 12.58
C LEU A 195 -8.52 3.17 12.17
N ILE A 196 -8.79 4.12 11.29
CA ILE A 196 -7.81 5.02 10.73
C ILE A 196 -8.08 6.43 11.22
N THR A 197 -7.04 7.07 11.74
CA THR A 197 -7.04 8.49 12.05
C THR A 197 -6.12 9.19 11.07
N THR A 198 -6.62 10.24 10.42
CA THR A 198 -5.81 11.05 9.51
C THR A 198 -5.16 12.22 10.24
N LYS A 199 -4.06 12.74 9.69
CA LYS A 199 -3.32 13.85 10.28
C LYS A 199 -4.18 15.09 10.42
N ALA A 200 -4.10 15.71 11.58
CA ALA A 200 -4.76 16.96 11.91
C ALA A 200 -3.76 18.13 12.02
N GLY A 201 -4.27 19.36 11.97
CA GLY A 201 -3.48 20.55 12.22
C GLY A 201 -3.00 20.63 13.67
N THR A 202 -1.78 21.09 13.86
CA THR A 202 -1.15 21.22 15.18
C THR A 202 -0.86 22.69 15.52
N LEU A 203 -0.71 22.99 16.81
CA LEU A 203 -0.37 24.31 17.31
C LEU A 203 1.12 24.57 17.07
N GLN A 204 1.47 25.05 15.88
CA GLN A 204 2.84 25.38 15.50
C GLN A 204 2.86 26.38 14.34
N LYS A 205 4.02 27.01 14.11
CA LYS A 205 4.23 27.80 12.89
C LYS A 205 4.04 26.91 11.66
N PRO A 206 3.57 27.45 10.53
CA PRO A 206 3.42 26.69 9.29
C PRO A 206 4.70 25.94 8.94
N ARG A 207 4.60 24.60 8.83
CA ARG A 207 5.68 23.71 8.40
C ARG A 207 5.29 23.07 7.09
N PHE A 208 6.10 23.34 6.07
CA PHE A 208 5.99 22.70 4.77
C PHE A 208 6.87 21.46 4.74
N GLU A 209 6.34 20.38 4.22
CA GLU A 209 7.07 19.13 4.06
C GLU A 209 6.85 18.60 2.63
N TYR A 210 7.95 18.33 1.93
CA TYR A 210 7.92 17.65 0.63
C TYR A 210 8.69 16.35 0.74
N LYS A 211 8.01 15.22 0.45
CA LYS A 211 8.59 13.89 0.40
C LYS A 211 8.51 13.37 -1.01
N THR A 212 9.58 12.73 -1.46
CA THR A 212 9.61 12.02 -2.74
C THR A 212 10.33 10.69 -2.58
N SER A 213 9.85 9.69 -3.29
CA SER A 213 10.52 8.38 -3.37
C SER A 213 10.48 7.86 -4.79
N PHE A 214 11.57 7.20 -5.19
CA PHE A 214 11.69 6.47 -6.43
C PHE A 214 12.15 5.07 -6.09
N SER A 215 11.47 4.07 -6.61
CA SER A 215 11.86 2.68 -6.41
C SER A 215 11.69 1.88 -7.69
N THR A 216 12.51 0.86 -7.83
CA THR A 216 12.35 -0.18 -8.84
C THR A 216 12.46 -1.52 -8.14
N SER A 217 11.71 -2.48 -8.62
CA SER A 217 11.71 -3.84 -8.11
C SER A 217 12.10 -4.80 -9.22
N ARG A 218 12.61 -5.93 -8.85
CA ARG A 218 12.83 -7.05 -9.78
C ARG A 218 12.27 -8.32 -9.18
N THR A 219 11.79 -9.20 -10.04
CA THR A 219 11.35 -10.51 -9.63
C THR A 219 12.56 -11.30 -9.10
N THR A 220 12.46 -11.79 -7.87
CA THR A 220 13.53 -12.60 -7.25
C THR A 220 13.43 -14.07 -7.63
N GLN A 221 12.24 -14.54 -7.96
CA GLN A 221 11.97 -15.90 -8.38
C GLN A 221 10.83 -15.91 -9.39
N THR A 222 11.10 -16.42 -10.60
CA THR A 222 10.10 -16.76 -11.61
C THR A 222 9.82 -18.23 -11.53
N MET A 223 8.61 -18.65 -11.93
CA MET A 223 8.36 -20.08 -12.13
C MET A 223 9.21 -20.54 -13.33
N GLN A 224 10.19 -21.36 -13.05
CA GLN A 224 11.00 -21.98 -14.10
C GLN A 224 10.21 -23.12 -14.71
N GLY A 225 9.93 -23.00 -16.00
CA GLY A 225 9.45 -24.10 -16.84
C GLY A 225 10.63 -24.90 -17.39
N PHE A 226 10.33 -25.93 -18.16
CA PHE A 226 11.34 -26.64 -18.94
C PHE A 226 12.02 -25.68 -19.93
N THR A 227 13.28 -25.94 -20.22
CA THR A 227 13.91 -25.45 -21.46
C THR A 227 13.33 -26.22 -22.66
N ALA A 228 13.54 -25.72 -23.87
CA ALA A 228 13.04 -26.42 -25.06
C ALA A 228 13.62 -27.83 -25.18
N THR A 229 14.90 -28.03 -24.83
CA THR A 229 15.53 -29.36 -24.84
C THR A 229 14.96 -30.29 -23.78
N GLU A 230 14.69 -29.80 -22.58
CA GLU A 230 14.04 -30.58 -21.51
C GLU A 230 12.59 -30.94 -21.89
N GLU A 231 11.86 -30.05 -22.57
CA GLU A 231 10.53 -30.32 -23.07
C GLU A 231 10.55 -31.43 -24.15
N LEU A 232 11.51 -31.38 -25.08
CA LEU A 232 11.70 -32.46 -26.06
C LEU A 232 12.01 -33.80 -25.38
N GLU A 233 12.89 -33.80 -24.38
CA GLU A 233 13.22 -35.01 -23.62
C GLU A 233 11.99 -35.54 -22.86
N PHE A 234 11.24 -34.67 -22.23
CA PHE A 234 9.99 -35.01 -21.55
C PHE A 234 8.99 -35.67 -22.53
N LEU A 235 8.77 -35.08 -23.69
CA LEU A 235 7.87 -35.59 -24.70
C LEU A 235 8.35 -36.97 -25.28
N ASN A 236 9.67 -37.13 -25.47
CA ASN A 236 10.25 -38.43 -25.85
C ASN A 236 10.01 -39.49 -24.76
N ASN A 237 10.19 -39.13 -23.49
CA ASN A 237 9.96 -40.04 -22.37
C ASN A 237 8.49 -40.44 -22.23
N VAL A 238 7.56 -39.51 -22.47
CA VAL A 238 6.12 -39.79 -22.52
C VAL A 238 5.81 -40.80 -23.61
N ALA A 239 6.34 -40.63 -24.84
CA ALA A 239 6.15 -41.55 -25.94
C ALA A 239 6.65 -42.96 -25.61
N VAL A 240 7.85 -43.07 -25.05
CA VAL A 240 8.43 -44.36 -24.62
C VAL A 240 7.57 -45.03 -23.54
N THR A 241 7.06 -44.26 -22.59
CA THR A 241 6.17 -44.79 -21.53
C THR A 241 4.86 -45.35 -22.11
N LEU A 242 4.40 -44.77 -23.22
CA LEU A 242 3.22 -45.24 -23.96
C LEU A 242 3.55 -46.37 -24.94
N GLY A 243 4.77 -46.92 -24.95
CA GLY A 243 5.21 -47.99 -25.83
C GLY A 243 5.47 -47.52 -27.26
N GLN A 244 5.67 -46.25 -27.51
CA GLN A 244 5.99 -45.65 -28.80
C GLN A 244 7.49 -45.37 -28.95
N GLU A 245 7.96 -45.26 -30.19
CA GLU A 245 9.32 -44.79 -30.45
C GLU A 245 9.46 -43.30 -30.10
N LYS A 246 10.71 -42.85 -29.84
CA LYS A 246 11.02 -41.43 -29.57
C LYS A 246 10.71 -40.60 -30.81
N PRO A 247 9.72 -39.68 -30.76
CA PRO A 247 9.30 -38.92 -31.95
C PRO A 247 10.30 -37.80 -32.35
N TYR A 248 11.24 -37.43 -31.46
CA TYR A 248 12.15 -36.29 -31.67
C TYR A 248 13.60 -36.77 -31.66
N GLY A 249 14.31 -36.49 -32.76
CA GLY A 249 15.68 -36.92 -32.99
C GLY A 249 16.72 -35.85 -32.61
N PRO A 250 18.03 -36.21 -32.75
CA PRO A 250 19.16 -35.33 -32.39
C PRO A 250 19.15 -33.98 -33.08
N ASP A 251 18.63 -33.89 -34.30
CA ASP A 251 18.60 -32.65 -35.09
C ASP A 251 17.80 -31.54 -34.39
N LEU A 252 16.68 -31.90 -33.76
CA LEU A 252 15.85 -30.97 -33.00
C LEU A 252 16.55 -30.55 -31.69
N PHE A 253 17.25 -31.47 -31.03
CA PHE A 253 18.02 -31.13 -29.83
C PHE A 253 19.16 -30.17 -30.17
N GLU A 254 19.84 -30.33 -31.29
CA GLU A 254 20.87 -29.39 -31.74
C GLU A 254 20.28 -28.02 -32.12
N TYR A 255 19.10 -28.00 -32.80
CA TYR A 255 18.41 -26.75 -33.12
C TYR A 255 18.00 -25.94 -31.86
N PHE A 256 17.54 -26.62 -30.80
CA PHE A 256 17.06 -25.99 -29.57
C PHE A 256 18.13 -25.88 -28.50
N LYS A 257 19.38 -26.23 -28.74
CA LYS A 257 20.46 -26.23 -27.77
C LYS A 257 20.62 -24.84 -27.06
N ASP A 258 20.55 -23.77 -27.84
CA ASP A 258 20.69 -22.39 -27.39
C ASP A 258 19.38 -21.59 -27.64
N LYS A 259 18.26 -22.24 -27.89
CA LYS A 259 16.97 -21.62 -28.18
C LYS A 259 15.92 -22.18 -27.23
N SER A 260 15.17 -21.29 -26.62
CA SER A 260 14.00 -21.64 -25.81
C SER A 260 13.07 -20.42 -25.77
N TYR A 261 11.83 -20.61 -26.14
CA TYR A 261 10.87 -19.50 -26.20
C TYR A 261 10.16 -19.34 -24.86
N ASP A 262 10.76 -18.54 -23.97
CA ASP A 262 10.15 -18.22 -22.67
C ASP A 262 9.23 -17.02 -22.81
N ILE A 263 7.95 -17.23 -22.57
CA ILE A 263 6.94 -16.16 -22.63
C ILE A 263 7.23 -15.03 -21.65
N ASN A 264 7.88 -15.33 -20.53
CA ASN A 264 8.22 -14.33 -19.52
C ASN A 264 9.18 -13.26 -20.06
N ASP A 265 10.02 -13.60 -21.04
CA ASP A 265 10.94 -12.64 -21.67
C ASP A 265 10.21 -11.53 -22.45
N LEU A 266 8.96 -11.78 -22.85
CA LEU A 266 8.12 -10.82 -23.58
C LEU A 266 7.12 -10.08 -22.71
N ILE A 267 6.64 -10.71 -21.64
CA ILE A 267 5.52 -10.15 -20.88
C ILE A 267 5.94 -9.45 -19.60
N TRP A 268 7.11 -9.79 -19.05
CA TRP A 268 7.60 -9.22 -17.80
C TRP A 268 8.45 -7.98 -18.01
N GLN A 269 8.30 -7.03 -17.09
CA GLN A 269 9.20 -5.90 -16.91
C GLN A 269 9.48 -5.66 -15.43
N ASN A 270 10.55 -4.94 -15.15
CA ASN A 270 10.82 -4.50 -13.79
C ASN A 270 9.90 -3.32 -13.43
N PRO A 271 9.05 -3.47 -12.41
CA PRO A 271 8.15 -2.40 -12.02
C PRO A 271 8.93 -1.22 -11.43
N SER A 272 8.43 -0.03 -11.69
CA SER A 272 8.97 1.21 -11.12
C SER A 272 7.86 2.00 -10.46
N VAL A 273 8.19 2.66 -9.34
CA VAL A 273 7.26 3.50 -8.59
C VAL A 273 7.91 4.85 -8.32
N GLN A 274 7.14 5.92 -8.52
CA GLN A 274 7.48 7.25 -8.05
C GLN A 274 6.34 7.82 -7.21
N GLN A 275 6.70 8.48 -6.12
CA GLN A 275 5.77 9.12 -5.21
C GLN A 275 6.22 10.54 -4.90
N HIS A 276 5.27 11.46 -4.82
CA HIS A 276 5.48 12.84 -4.44
C HIS A 276 4.39 13.27 -3.48
N ASN A 277 4.78 13.76 -2.30
CA ASN A 277 3.86 14.21 -1.28
C ASN A 277 4.27 15.61 -0.83
N LEU A 278 3.35 16.55 -0.90
CA LEU A 278 3.51 17.90 -0.40
C LEU A 278 2.48 18.13 0.70
N SER A 279 2.92 18.57 1.88
CA SER A 279 2.00 18.91 2.95
C SER A 279 2.39 20.19 3.66
N VAL A 280 1.40 20.82 4.28
CA VAL A 280 1.59 21.92 5.20
C VAL A 280 0.77 21.68 6.44
N ASN A 281 1.40 21.80 7.59
CA ASN A 281 0.80 21.67 8.92
C ASN A 281 1.11 22.91 9.74
N GLY A 282 0.11 23.43 10.43
CA GLY A 282 0.29 24.60 11.28
C GLY A 282 -0.99 25.02 11.99
N GLY A 283 -0.88 26.06 12.79
CA GLY A 283 -2.03 26.64 13.46
C GLY A 283 -1.70 27.57 14.60
N SER A 284 -2.75 28.15 15.12
CA SER A 284 -2.80 28.96 16.31
C SER A 284 -3.84 28.39 17.29
N ASP A 285 -4.03 29.01 18.44
CA ASP A 285 -5.06 28.61 19.41
C ASP A 285 -6.48 28.63 18.80
N ARG A 286 -6.70 29.49 17.80
CA ARG A 286 -8.01 29.65 17.16
C ARG A 286 -8.21 28.73 15.93
N ILE A 287 -7.17 28.50 15.13
CA ILE A 287 -7.28 27.72 13.91
C ILE A 287 -6.08 26.79 13.77
N LYS A 288 -6.35 25.54 13.45
CA LYS A 288 -5.35 24.52 13.11
C LYS A 288 -5.68 23.93 11.78
N TYR A 289 -4.68 23.67 10.96
CA TYR A 289 -4.88 23.13 9.62
C TYR A 289 -3.79 22.14 9.23
N TYR A 290 -4.20 21.13 8.46
CA TYR A 290 -3.36 20.21 7.73
C TYR A 290 -3.86 20.13 6.29
N LEU A 291 -2.98 20.42 5.33
CA LEU A 291 -3.26 20.31 3.90
C LEU A 291 -2.24 19.38 3.27
N ALA A 292 -2.67 18.50 2.39
CA ALA A 292 -1.77 17.57 1.69
C ALA A 292 -2.19 17.35 0.25
N LEU A 293 -1.19 17.15 -0.61
CA LEU A 293 -1.31 16.72 -1.99
C LEU A 293 -0.38 15.53 -2.21
N GLY A 294 -0.89 14.48 -2.83
CA GLY A 294 -0.16 13.25 -3.12
C GLY A 294 -0.26 12.88 -4.61
N TYR A 295 0.83 12.42 -5.16
CA TYR A 295 0.91 11.79 -6.48
C TYR A 295 1.68 10.48 -6.38
N HIS A 296 1.13 9.43 -6.96
CA HIS A 296 1.74 8.11 -7.08
C HIS A 296 1.61 7.65 -8.52
N ASP A 297 2.71 7.12 -9.07
CA ASP A 297 2.78 6.56 -10.41
C ASP A 297 3.56 5.25 -10.35
N GLU A 298 2.95 4.17 -10.78
CA GLU A 298 3.49 2.82 -10.75
C GLU A 298 3.35 2.17 -12.11
N ASN A 299 4.46 1.72 -12.69
CA ASN A 299 4.45 0.77 -13.79
C ASN A 299 4.45 -0.64 -13.22
N GLY A 300 3.55 -1.49 -13.70
CA GLY A 300 3.40 -2.85 -13.22
C GLY A 300 4.52 -3.80 -13.67
N SER A 301 4.49 -5.03 -13.15
CA SER A 301 5.41 -6.11 -13.52
C SER A 301 5.14 -6.66 -14.92
N TYR A 302 3.98 -6.39 -15.48
CA TYR A 302 3.62 -6.76 -16.85
C TYR A 302 3.63 -5.53 -17.74
N HIS A 303 4.03 -5.69 -19.00
CA HIS A 303 3.93 -4.63 -20.00
C HIS A 303 2.48 -4.12 -20.12
N ASN A 304 2.31 -2.84 -20.45
CA ASN A 304 1.01 -2.21 -20.62
C ASN A 304 0.10 -2.28 -19.38
N THR A 305 0.71 -2.32 -18.18
CA THR A 305 -0.02 -2.14 -16.92
C THR A 305 0.58 -0.97 -16.15
N ASP A 306 -0.27 -0.04 -15.75
CA ASP A 306 0.12 1.09 -14.91
C ASP A 306 -1.00 1.48 -13.94
N PHE A 307 -0.60 2.15 -12.87
CA PHE A 307 -1.48 2.69 -11.87
C PHE A 307 -1.04 4.10 -11.48
N LYS A 308 -1.98 5.06 -11.49
CA LYS A 308 -1.75 6.42 -11.05
C LYS A 308 -2.78 6.84 -10.02
N ARG A 309 -2.31 7.48 -8.94
CA ARG A 309 -3.18 8.01 -7.90
C ARG A 309 -2.83 9.45 -7.58
N TYR A 310 -3.87 10.27 -7.49
CA TYR A 310 -3.82 11.65 -7.05
C TYR A 310 -4.66 11.77 -5.79
N ASN A 311 -4.08 12.34 -4.73
CA ASN A 311 -4.77 12.57 -3.47
C ASN A 311 -4.74 14.05 -3.12
N PHE A 312 -5.80 14.54 -2.50
CA PHE A 312 -5.75 15.77 -1.75
C PHE A 312 -6.48 15.63 -0.42
N ARG A 313 -6.03 16.34 0.58
CA ARG A 313 -6.65 16.39 1.90
C ARG A 313 -6.55 17.80 2.49
N SER A 314 -7.64 18.21 3.15
CA SER A 314 -7.71 19.46 3.91
C SER A 314 -8.44 19.18 5.21
N ASN A 315 -7.74 19.22 6.33
CA ASN A 315 -8.30 19.10 7.67
C ASN A 315 -8.11 20.44 8.38
N VAL A 316 -9.21 21.12 8.68
CA VAL A 316 -9.22 22.43 9.34
C VAL A 316 -10.09 22.34 10.58
N SER A 317 -9.54 22.81 11.69
CA SER A 317 -10.24 22.90 12.98
C SER A 317 -10.18 24.34 13.47
N THR A 318 -11.31 24.91 13.85
CA THR A 318 -11.38 26.29 14.34
C THR A 318 -12.21 26.38 15.62
N ASN A 319 -11.67 27.08 16.61
CA ASN A 319 -12.38 27.45 17.83
C ASN A 319 -13.07 28.80 17.57
N ILE A 320 -14.38 28.79 17.39
CA ILE A 320 -15.20 29.99 17.19
C ILE A 320 -15.30 30.72 18.52
N THR A 321 -15.51 29.97 19.60
CA THR A 321 -15.42 30.43 21.00
C THR A 321 -14.65 29.39 21.80
N ASP A 322 -14.39 29.67 23.08
CA ASP A 322 -13.73 28.69 23.97
C ASP A 322 -14.56 27.40 24.16
N ARG A 323 -15.85 27.42 23.83
CA ARG A 323 -16.80 26.30 23.98
C ARG A 323 -17.32 25.74 22.67
N PHE A 324 -17.16 26.44 21.55
CA PHE A 324 -17.69 26.04 20.27
C PHE A 324 -16.59 25.88 19.23
N LYS A 325 -16.42 24.65 18.75
CA LYS A 325 -15.41 24.25 17.79
C LYS A 325 -16.07 23.69 16.53
N ILE A 326 -15.51 24.02 15.39
CA ILE A 326 -15.88 23.46 14.09
C ILE A 326 -14.67 22.73 13.51
N ASN A 327 -14.88 21.50 13.08
CA ASN A 327 -13.91 20.72 12.31
C ASN A 327 -14.46 20.50 10.91
N PHE A 328 -13.67 20.80 9.91
CA PHE A 328 -13.98 20.58 8.50
C PHE A 328 -12.88 19.75 7.85
N ASN A 329 -13.24 18.59 7.33
CA ASN A 329 -12.35 17.69 6.62
C ASN A 329 -12.88 17.48 5.20
N LEU A 330 -12.03 17.77 4.22
CA LEU A 330 -12.30 17.54 2.82
C LEU A 330 -11.17 16.68 2.24
N SER A 331 -11.52 15.59 1.62
CA SER A 331 -10.53 14.72 0.98
C SER A 331 -11.06 14.21 -0.36
N GLY A 332 -10.15 14.01 -1.30
CA GLY A 332 -10.49 13.41 -2.57
C GLY A 332 -9.32 12.62 -3.12
N ASN A 333 -9.65 11.63 -3.92
CA ASN A 333 -8.67 10.87 -4.67
C ASN A 333 -9.18 10.54 -6.07
N GLN A 334 -8.25 10.43 -7.00
CA GLN A 334 -8.48 9.85 -8.30
C GLN A 334 -7.45 8.74 -8.51
N ARG A 335 -7.94 7.57 -8.91
CA ARG A 335 -7.12 6.37 -9.19
C ARG A 335 -7.39 5.94 -10.61
N ASN A 336 -6.34 5.79 -11.39
CA ASN A 336 -6.39 5.36 -12.77
C ASN A 336 -5.64 4.05 -12.90
N TYR A 337 -6.32 3.01 -13.35
CA TYR A 337 -5.76 1.70 -13.66
C TYR A 337 -5.78 1.54 -15.16
N ASN A 338 -4.65 1.19 -15.74
CA ASN A 338 -4.53 0.85 -17.15
C ASN A 338 -3.98 -0.57 -17.29
N ARG A 339 -4.58 -1.36 -18.18
CA ARG A 339 -4.17 -2.73 -18.48
C ARG A 339 -4.69 -3.17 -19.83
N TRP A 340 -4.17 -4.29 -20.34
CA TRP A 340 -4.73 -4.92 -21.53
C TRP A 340 -6.15 -5.47 -21.26
N TYR A 341 -6.95 -5.59 -22.30
CA TYR A 341 -8.26 -6.22 -22.19
C TYR A 341 -8.12 -7.74 -22.09
N TRP A 342 -8.76 -8.33 -21.07
CA TRP A 342 -8.88 -9.76 -20.91
C TRP A 342 -10.35 -10.15 -20.75
N PRO A 343 -10.88 -11.15 -21.53
CA PRO A 343 -12.33 -11.38 -21.62
C PRO A 343 -12.96 -12.04 -20.40
N TYR A 344 -12.18 -12.72 -19.58
CA TYR A 344 -12.68 -13.46 -18.41
C TYR A 344 -12.66 -12.64 -17.11
N ASP A 345 -12.97 -11.41 -17.23
CA ASP A 345 -12.80 -10.36 -16.23
C ASP A 345 -14.02 -10.23 -15.32
N GLY A 346 -14.23 -11.19 -14.44
CA GLY A 346 -15.34 -11.14 -13.48
C GLY A 346 -15.03 -10.40 -12.18
N ALA A 347 -13.81 -10.49 -11.69
CA ALA A 347 -13.26 -9.74 -10.57
C ALA A 347 -11.82 -9.37 -10.90
N GLU A 348 -11.35 -8.24 -10.37
CA GLU A 348 -10.00 -7.72 -10.66
C GLU A 348 -8.88 -8.71 -10.37
N ASP A 349 -9.09 -9.62 -9.42
CA ASP A 349 -8.11 -10.62 -9.00
C ASP A 349 -8.13 -11.93 -9.82
N PHE A 350 -9.20 -12.21 -10.55
CA PHE A 350 -9.33 -13.43 -11.35
C PHE A 350 -8.47 -13.42 -12.63
N ILE A 351 -8.13 -12.25 -13.14
CA ILE A 351 -7.33 -12.08 -14.36
C ILE A 351 -6.00 -12.78 -14.23
N VAL A 352 -5.35 -12.67 -13.10
CA VAL A 352 -3.98 -13.18 -12.90
C VAL A 352 -3.96 -14.70 -12.99
N SER A 353 -4.90 -15.42 -12.39
CA SER A 353 -4.91 -16.87 -12.41
C SER A 353 -5.18 -17.43 -13.81
N ASP A 354 -6.12 -16.86 -14.55
CA ASP A 354 -6.46 -17.29 -15.90
C ASP A 354 -5.37 -16.89 -16.91
N TRP A 355 -4.80 -15.70 -16.73
CA TRP A 355 -3.64 -15.24 -17.48
C TRP A 355 -2.43 -16.15 -17.26
N TYR A 356 -2.10 -16.49 -16.00
CA TYR A 356 -1.06 -17.45 -15.69
C TYR A 356 -1.30 -18.78 -16.39
N ARG A 357 -2.50 -19.32 -16.34
CA ARG A 357 -2.84 -20.57 -17.05
C ARG A 357 -2.56 -20.46 -18.56
N ALA A 358 -2.94 -19.35 -19.18
CA ALA A 358 -2.71 -19.12 -20.60
C ALA A 358 -1.22 -19.01 -20.94
N THR A 359 -0.41 -18.38 -20.07
CA THR A 359 1.04 -18.24 -20.25
C THR A 359 1.79 -19.54 -19.99
N PHE A 360 1.42 -20.29 -18.94
CA PHE A 360 2.06 -21.56 -18.60
C PHE A 360 1.83 -22.67 -19.64
N ASN A 361 0.72 -22.63 -20.35
CA ASN A 361 0.42 -23.60 -21.37
C ASN A 361 1.14 -23.33 -22.70
N TRP A 362 1.99 -22.30 -22.77
CA TRP A 362 2.80 -22.06 -23.95
C TRP A 362 4.04 -22.97 -23.95
N SER A 363 4.21 -23.78 -25.01
CA SER A 363 5.36 -24.66 -25.20
C SER A 363 6.61 -23.84 -25.52
N ARG A 364 7.75 -24.23 -24.97
CA ARG A 364 9.07 -23.63 -25.26
C ARG A 364 9.59 -23.91 -26.65
N LEU A 365 8.91 -24.75 -27.41
CA LEU A 365 9.28 -25.19 -28.75
C LEU A 365 8.71 -24.31 -29.87
N TYR A 366 7.76 -23.40 -29.54
CA TYR A 366 7.13 -22.54 -30.54
C TYR A 366 7.46 -21.09 -30.32
N PRO A 367 7.94 -20.35 -31.36
CA PRO A 367 8.17 -18.91 -31.26
C PRO A 367 6.83 -18.17 -31.08
N PHE A 368 6.91 -16.95 -30.56
CA PHE A 368 5.75 -16.08 -30.42
C PHE A 368 5.52 -15.26 -31.69
N TYR A 369 6.60 -14.78 -32.28
CA TYR A 369 6.61 -13.97 -33.50
C TYR A 369 7.65 -14.52 -34.48
N VAL A 370 7.40 -14.30 -35.75
CA VAL A 370 8.32 -14.60 -36.84
C VAL A 370 8.34 -13.46 -37.85
N ASP A 371 9.45 -13.28 -38.57
CA ASP A 371 9.48 -12.42 -39.75
C ASP A 371 8.74 -13.09 -40.96
N GLU A 372 8.65 -12.37 -42.09
CA GLU A 372 7.99 -12.88 -43.29
C GLU A 372 8.66 -14.17 -43.85
N GLN A 373 9.93 -14.37 -43.56
CA GLN A 373 10.71 -15.52 -43.94
C GLN A 373 10.53 -16.71 -42.98
N GLY A 374 9.86 -16.49 -41.83
CA GLY A 374 9.65 -17.46 -40.79
C GLY A 374 10.76 -17.55 -39.77
N ASN A 375 11.70 -16.62 -39.73
CA ASN A 375 12.69 -16.61 -38.66
C ASN A 375 12.07 -16.12 -37.36
N PRO A 376 12.31 -16.84 -36.23
CA PRO A 376 11.80 -16.44 -34.93
C PRO A 376 12.33 -15.05 -34.51
N THR A 377 11.41 -14.22 -34.00
CA THR A 377 11.71 -12.91 -33.46
C THR A 377 11.03 -12.72 -32.10
N ASN A 378 11.45 -11.72 -31.36
CA ASN A 378 10.77 -11.25 -30.14
C ASN A 378 10.19 -9.84 -30.34
N ASP A 379 10.12 -9.35 -31.59
CA ASP A 379 9.54 -8.06 -31.91
C ASP A 379 8.00 -8.19 -32.02
N PRO A 380 7.22 -7.51 -31.19
CA PRO A 380 5.76 -7.56 -31.27
C PRO A 380 5.18 -6.86 -32.52
N ASN A 381 6.01 -6.20 -33.32
CA ASN A 381 5.61 -5.67 -34.64
C ASN A 381 5.69 -6.70 -35.76
N ASP A 382 6.33 -7.84 -35.50
CA ASP A 382 6.41 -8.97 -36.42
C ASP A 382 5.12 -9.82 -36.40
N ILE A 383 5.13 -10.92 -37.11
CA ILE A 383 3.95 -11.75 -37.35
C ILE A 383 3.71 -12.68 -36.17
N PRO A 384 2.62 -12.53 -35.41
CA PRO A 384 2.29 -13.44 -34.32
C PRO A 384 1.91 -14.83 -34.86
N VAL A 385 2.52 -15.91 -34.34
CA VAL A 385 2.27 -17.27 -34.78
C VAL A 385 1.86 -18.18 -33.64
N LYS A 386 0.95 -19.12 -33.94
CA LYS A 386 0.47 -20.13 -33.02
C LYS A 386 0.04 -21.42 -33.71
N THR A 387 0.17 -22.54 -33.03
CA THR A 387 -0.10 -23.85 -33.61
C THR A 387 -1.58 -24.21 -33.71
N THR A 388 -2.38 -23.82 -32.71
CA THR A 388 -3.80 -24.19 -32.59
C THR A 388 -4.60 -23.05 -31.98
N GLY A 389 -5.91 -23.19 -31.97
CA GLY A 389 -6.85 -22.21 -31.40
C GLY A 389 -6.55 -21.77 -29.96
N GLY A 390 -7.29 -20.83 -29.46
CA GLY A 390 -7.14 -20.18 -28.14
C GLY A 390 -6.44 -18.83 -28.21
N TYR A 391 -5.84 -18.39 -27.11
CA TYR A 391 -5.24 -17.06 -27.00
C TYR A 391 -3.77 -17.08 -27.41
N HIS A 392 -3.32 -15.93 -27.91
CA HIS A 392 -1.90 -15.58 -28.04
C HIS A 392 -1.59 -14.49 -26.98
N PRO A 393 -1.14 -14.87 -25.77
CA PRO A 393 -1.03 -13.92 -24.67
C PRO A 393 -0.14 -12.71 -24.94
N PRO A 394 1.08 -12.84 -25.53
CA PRO A 394 1.89 -11.68 -25.85
C PRO A 394 1.18 -10.72 -26.79
N GLU A 395 0.48 -11.20 -27.82
CA GLU A 395 -0.24 -10.36 -28.77
C GLU A 395 -1.41 -9.61 -28.08
N ILE A 396 -2.12 -10.25 -27.15
CA ILE A 396 -3.16 -9.59 -26.37
C ILE A 396 -2.58 -8.48 -25.51
N MET A 397 -1.43 -8.72 -24.87
CA MET A 397 -0.82 -7.77 -23.96
C MET A 397 -0.18 -6.60 -24.70
N LEU A 398 0.52 -6.85 -25.79
CA LEU A 398 1.35 -5.85 -26.47
C LEU A 398 0.59 -5.08 -27.55
N ASN A 399 -0.25 -5.77 -28.32
CA ASN A 399 -0.95 -5.21 -29.49
C ASN A 399 -2.47 -5.28 -29.40
N GLY A 400 -3.02 -5.89 -28.33
CA GLY A 400 -4.46 -6.05 -28.15
C GLY A 400 -5.17 -4.80 -27.63
N GLY A 401 -6.41 -4.99 -27.27
CA GLY A 401 -7.21 -3.92 -26.66
C GLY A 401 -6.79 -3.59 -25.24
N TYR A 402 -7.39 -2.54 -24.69
CA TYR A 402 -7.09 -2.07 -23.34
C TYR A 402 -8.35 -1.98 -22.47
N ARG A 403 -8.14 -1.91 -21.15
CA ARG A 403 -9.12 -1.51 -20.17
C ARG A 403 -8.54 -0.42 -19.27
N ASN A 404 -9.17 0.75 -19.30
CA ASN A 404 -8.88 1.85 -18.42
C ASN A 404 -10.01 1.96 -17.39
N THR A 405 -9.67 1.90 -16.11
CA THR A 405 -10.63 2.09 -15.03
C THR A 405 -10.20 3.30 -14.21
N GLN A 406 -11.08 4.29 -14.12
CA GLN A 406 -10.88 5.48 -13.32
C GLN A 406 -11.87 5.48 -12.18
N TYR A 407 -11.36 5.65 -10.96
CA TYR A 407 -12.15 5.86 -9.76
C TYR A 407 -11.92 7.28 -9.26
N ARG A 408 -12.98 7.98 -8.87
CA ARG A 408 -12.92 9.28 -8.23
C ARG A 408 -13.76 9.25 -6.96
N ASP A 409 -13.17 9.67 -5.86
CA ASP A 409 -13.83 9.78 -4.56
C ASP A 409 -13.67 11.19 -4.04
N LEU A 410 -14.76 11.79 -3.57
CA LEU A 410 -14.78 13.05 -2.85
C LEU A 410 -15.53 12.85 -1.55
N THR A 411 -14.93 13.21 -0.43
CA THR A 411 -15.51 13.08 0.90
C THR A 411 -15.41 14.40 1.66
N GLY A 412 -16.54 14.90 2.16
CA GLY A 412 -16.61 16.04 3.06
C GLY A 412 -17.17 15.63 4.40
N ILE A 413 -16.55 16.05 5.49
CA ILE A 413 -17.01 15.86 6.87
C ILE A 413 -17.01 17.23 7.53
N ILE A 414 -18.13 17.56 8.17
CA ILE A 414 -18.22 18.73 9.05
C ILE A 414 -18.70 18.28 10.43
N ARG A 415 -17.99 18.72 11.47
CA ARG A 415 -18.34 18.40 12.85
C ARG A 415 -18.38 19.68 13.67
N PHE A 416 -19.42 19.82 14.44
CA PHE A 416 -19.65 20.86 15.41
C PHE A 416 -19.53 20.28 16.81
N ASP A 417 -18.64 20.79 17.63
CA ASP A 417 -18.43 20.37 19.03
C ASP A 417 -18.82 21.54 19.93
N LEU A 418 -19.68 21.27 20.92
CA LEU A 418 -20.13 22.25 21.89
C LEU A 418 -19.90 21.73 23.31
N ASP A 419 -19.16 22.50 24.11
CA ASP A 419 -18.98 22.25 25.51
C ASP A 419 -20.17 22.85 26.28
N LEU A 420 -20.88 21.99 27.02
CA LEU A 420 -22.02 22.32 27.87
C LEU A 420 -21.64 22.37 29.37
N GLY A 421 -20.36 22.40 29.70
CA GLY A 421 -19.85 22.38 31.06
C GLY A 421 -20.36 23.51 31.94
N GLU A 422 -20.86 24.63 31.35
CA GLU A 422 -21.54 25.69 32.09
C GLU A 422 -22.84 25.22 32.74
N TYR A 423 -23.52 24.27 32.10
CA TYR A 423 -24.81 23.77 32.61
C TYR A 423 -24.64 22.49 33.43
N ILE A 424 -23.75 21.59 32.95
CA ILE A 424 -23.43 20.32 33.60
C ILE A 424 -21.93 20.07 33.38
N ASP A 425 -21.16 20.14 34.48
CA ASP A 425 -19.72 19.90 34.44
C ASP A 425 -19.39 18.57 33.80
N GLY A 426 -18.50 18.57 32.80
CA GLY A 426 -18.10 17.38 32.01
C GLY A 426 -19.04 16.99 30.90
N LEU A 427 -20.12 17.76 30.62
CA LEU A 427 -21.06 17.46 29.51
C LEU A 427 -20.60 18.13 28.21
N THR A 428 -20.50 17.35 27.14
CA THR A 428 -20.23 17.83 25.77
C THR A 428 -21.20 17.23 24.76
N THR A 429 -21.49 17.97 23.70
CA THR A 429 -22.30 17.45 22.60
C THR A 429 -21.63 17.75 21.27
N SER A 430 -21.79 16.84 20.30
CA SER A 430 -21.31 17.08 18.95
C SER A 430 -22.25 16.55 17.88
N VAL A 431 -22.29 17.24 16.75
CA VAL A 431 -23.02 16.84 15.55
C VAL A 431 -22.03 16.74 14.41
N GLN A 432 -22.04 15.62 13.70
CA GLN A 432 -21.14 15.35 12.58
C GLN A 432 -21.98 14.98 11.34
N GLY A 433 -21.81 15.77 10.28
CA GLY A 433 -22.35 15.47 8.95
C GLY A 433 -21.24 14.95 8.04
N HIS A 434 -21.58 13.99 7.23
CA HIS A 434 -20.70 13.40 6.21
C HIS A 434 -21.44 13.31 4.89
N ILE A 435 -20.73 13.65 3.80
CA ILE A 435 -21.17 13.44 2.41
C ILE A 435 -20.01 12.83 1.63
N SER A 436 -20.30 11.84 0.80
CA SER A 436 -19.34 11.35 -0.19
C SER A 436 -19.97 11.14 -1.54
N ALA A 437 -19.20 11.43 -2.58
CA ALA A 437 -19.52 11.12 -3.97
C ALA A 437 -18.44 10.18 -4.51
N TYR A 438 -18.88 9.16 -5.21
CA TYR A 438 -18.04 8.16 -5.85
C TYR A 438 -18.44 8.03 -7.30
N ASP A 439 -17.44 8.00 -8.17
CA ASP A 439 -17.56 7.81 -9.62
C ASP A 439 -16.56 6.74 -10.06
N LYS A 440 -17.05 5.73 -10.77
CA LYS A 440 -16.23 4.74 -11.46
C LYS A 440 -16.55 4.80 -12.94
N ASN A 441 -15.54 5.09 -13.76
CA ASN A 441 -15.62 5.01 -15.20
C ASN A 441 -14.67 3.93 -15.70
N MET A 442 -15.22 2.90 -16.35
CA MET A 442 -14.47 1.81 -16.96
C MET A 442 -14.66 1.82 -18.46
N LYS A 443 -13.58 2.09 -19.19
CA LYS A 443 -13.55 2.09 -20.66
C LYS A 443 -12.69 0.94 -21.16
N SER A 444 -13.28 0.09 -21.98
CA SER A 444 -12.59 -1.04 -22.62
C SER A 444 -12.62 -0.87 -24.14
N PHE A 445 -11.46 -1.02 -24.75
CA PHE A 445 -11.34 -1.20 -26.20
C PHE A 445 -11.05 -2.68 -26.45
N VAL A 446 -11.99 -3.35 -27.10
CA VAL A 446 -11.97 -4.80 -27.31
C VAL A 446 -11.58 -5.09 -28.73
N LEU A 447 -10.41 -5.71 -28.90
CA LEU A 447 -9.91 -6.20 -30.17
C LEU A 447 -9.96 -7.72 -30.21
N HIS A 448 -10.14 -8.30 -31.40
CA HIS A 448 -9.97 -9.71 -31.59
C HIS A 448 -8.48 -10.09 -31.48
N ASN A 449 -8.19 -11.22 -30.85
CA ASN A 449 -6.85 -11.77 -30.83
C ASN A 449 -6.61 -12.52 -32.14
N LYS A 450 -5.67 -12.06 -32.94
CA LYS A 450 -5.35 -12.58 -34.27
C LYS A 450 -3.93 -13.15 -34.26
N TRP A 451 -3.72 -14.25 -34.94
CA TRP A 451 -2.40 -14.85 -35.15
C TRP A 451 -2.43 -15.65 -36.45
N TYR A 452 -1.25 -15.92 -37.03
CA TYR A 452 -1.11 -16.81 -38.14
C TYR A 452 -0.80 -18.24 -37.63
N ILE A 453 -1.32 -19.25 -38.36
CA ILE A 453 -1.07 -20.64 -37.97
C ILE A 453 0.38 -20.97 -38.26
N PHE A 454 1.08 -21.42 -37.22
CA PHE A 454 2.48 -21.83 -37.34
C PHE A 454 2.66 -22.88 -38.46
N GLN A 455 3.54 -22.57 -39.40
CA GLN A 455 3.90 -23.47 -40.51
C GLN A 455 5.27 -24.04 -40.22
N PRO A 456 5.41 -25.37 -40.06
CA PRO A 456 6.71 -25.99 -39.89
C PRO A 456 7.49 -26.03 -41.23
N ALA A 457 8.81 -25.93 -41.16
CA ALA A 457 9.71 -25.99 -42.28
C ALA A 457 9.63 -27.37 -43.02
N SER A 458 9.33 -28.45 -42.27
CA SER A 458 9.11 -29.77 -42.81
C SER A 458 8.29 -30.64 -41.85
N THR A 459 7.80 -31.78 -42.33
CA THR A 459 7.06 -32.74 -41.51
C THR A 459 7.93 -33.42 -40.43
N THR A 460 9.24 -33.50 -40.66
CA THR A 460 10.21 -34.06 -39.70
C THR A 460 10.68 -33.02 -38.70
N ASN A 461 10.78 -31.75 -39.12
CA ASN A 461 11.22 -30.62 -38.28
C ASN A 461 10.05 -29.74 -37.89
N ARG A 462 9.03 -30.33 -37.33
CA ARG A 462 7.72 -29.69 -37.09
C ARG A 462 7.72 -28.53 -36.08
N PHE A 463 8.81 -28.28 -35.35
CA PHE A 463 8.98 -27.14 -34.45
C PHE A 463 9.86 -26.03 -35.06
N ILE A 464 10.55 -26.30 -36.16
CA ILE A 464 11.32 -25.30 -36.88
C ILE A 464 10.36 -24.55 -37.79
N PRO A 465 10.22 -23.21 -37.66
CA PRO A 465 9.29 -22.45 -38.49
C PRO A 465 9.74 -22.42 -39.95
N GLY A 466 8.76 -22.47 -40.83
CA GLY A 466 8.90 -22.20 -42.26
C GLY A 466 8.27 -20.86 -42.64
N PRO A 467 8.28 -20.49 -43.92
CA PRO A 467 7.67 -19.26 -44.38
C PRO A 467 6.19 -19.16 -43.99
N VAL A 468 5.75 -17.96 -43.65
CA VAL A 468 4.37 -17.72 -43.20
C VAL A 468 3.39 -17.91 -44.36
N ASP A 469 2.36 -18.68 -44.12
CA ASP A 469 1.21 -18.77 -45.02
C ASP A 469 0.14 -17.77 -44.55
N PHE A 470 0.09 -16.60 -45.16
CA PHE A 470 -0.86 -15.55 -44.82
C PHE A 470 -2.34 -15.91 -45.10
N SER A 471 -2.61 -17.04 -45.76
CA SER A 471 -3.96 -17.53 -45.92
C SER A 471 -4.48 -18.27 -44.67
N GLN A 472 -3.58 -18.67 -43.77
CA GLN A 472 -3.86 -19.48 -42.58
C GLN A 472 -3.88 -18.59 -41.34
N ILE A 473 -4.96 -17.87 -41.16
CA ILE A 473 -5.14 -16.97 -40.00
C ILE A 473 -6.05 -17.59 -38.95
N GLY A 474 -5.64 -17.56 -37.72
CA GLY A 474 -6.45 -17.84 -36.53
C GLY A 474 -7.01 -16.56 -35.93
N ILE A 475 -8.27 -16.58 -35.58
CA ILE A 475 -8.92 -15.46 -34.87
C ILE A 475 -9.61 -16.00 -33.64
N HIS A 476 -9.31 -15.38 -32.49
CA HIS A 476 -10.06 -15.64 -31.27
C HIS A 476 -10.83 -14.41 -30.85
N ASN A 477 -12.16 -14.55 -30.82
CA ASN A 477 -13.03 -13.45 -30.44
C ASN A 477 -12.99 -13.26 -28.93
N LEU A 478 -12.48 -12.12 -28.48
CA LEU A 478 -12.43 -11.75 -27.07
C LEU A 478 -13.76 -11.15 -26.57
N SER A 479 -14.70 -10.90 -27.47
CA SER A 479 -16.08 -10.52 -27.14
C SER A 479 -17.06 -11.31 -28.02
N ALA A 480 -18.31 -11.40 -27.57
CA ALA A 480 -19.38 -12.01 -28.35
C ALA A 480 -19.82 -11.07 -29.49
N GLY A 481 -19.05 -11.01 -30.56
CA GLY A 481 -19.41 -10.20 -31.73
C GLY A 481 -18.23 -9.47 -32.33
N TYR A 482 -18.37 -8.15 -32.49
CA TYR A 482 -17.41 -7.30 -33.20
C TYR A 482 -16.42 -6.66 -32.23
N GLU A 483 -15.27 -6.22 -32.77
CA GLU A 483 -14.37 -5.28 -32.10
C GLU A 483 -15.15 -4.02 -31.72
N ASN A 484 -15.04 -3.57 -30.49
CA ASN A 484 -15.87 -2.49 -29.98
C ASN A 484 -15.22 -1.70 -28.83
N ILE A 485 -15.84 -0.58 -28.52
CA ILE A 485 -15.55 0.20 -27.32
C ILE A 485 -16.74 0.02 -26.38
N GLN A 486 -16.45 -0.35 -25.15
CA GLN A 486 -17.41 -0.46 -24.07
C GLN A 486 -17.08 0.56 -23.00
N GLU A 487 -18.08 1.26 -22.49
CA GLU A 487 -17.92 2.20 -21.38
C GLU A 487 -19.01 1.95 -20.34
N ASN A 488 -18.59 1.76 -19.10
CA ASN A 488 -19.48 1.58 -17.95
C ASN A 488 -19.18 2.67 -16.94
N ILE A 489 -20.24 3.36 -16.50
CA ILE A 489 -20.16 4.45 -15.52
C ILE A 489 -21.05 4.08 -14.33
N ASP A 490 -20.44 3.99 -13.14
CA ASP A 490 -21.15 3.77 -11.88
C ASP A 490 -20.99 5.03 -11.02
N LEU A 491 -22.13 5.62 -10.63
CA LEU A 491 -22.17 6.79 -9.77
C LEU A 491 -22.88 6.44 -8.47
N SER A 492 -22.30 6.82 -7.37
CA SER A 492 -22.97 6.69 -6.06
C SER A 492 -22.66 7.88 -5.15
N SER A 493 -23.57 8.12 -4.22
CA SER A 493 -23.36 9.10 -3.17
C SER A 493 -23.88 8.56 -1.85
N SER A 494 -23.27 8.97 -0.76
CA SER A 494 -23.72 8.62 0.57
C SER A 494 -23.69 9.86 1.47
N TYR A 495 -24.58 9.87 2.45
CA TYR A 495 -24.58 10.87 3.50
C TYR A 495 -24.87 10.19 4.84
N GLN A 496 -24.31 10.76 5.90
CA GLN A 496 -24.49 10.29 7.26
C GLN A 496 -24.56 11.49 8.20
N LEU A 497 -25.43 11.41 9.19
CA LEU A 497 -25.52 12.39 10.28
C LEU A 497 -25.43 11.65 11.60
N ASN A 498 -24.49 12.04 12.43
CA ASN A 498 -24.27 11.49 13.74
C ASN A 498 -24.44 12.59 14.80
N TRP A 499 -25.08 12.24 15.90
CA TRP A 499 -25.16 13.09 17.08
C TRP A 499 -24.58 12.32 18.27
N PHE A 500 -23.71 12.99 19.04
CA PHE A 500 -23.05 12.43 20.20
C PHE A 500 -23.33 13.31 21.42
N LEU A 501 -23.58 12.67 22.54
CA LEU A 501 -23.67 13.29 23.84
C LEU A 501 -22.68 12.56 24.76
N ASN A 502 -21.65 13.27 25.25
CA ASN A 502 -20.63 12.68 26.10
C ASN A 502 -20.67 13.36 27.47
N TYR A 503 -20.55 12.54 28.50
CA TYR A 503 -20.41 13.00 29.87
C TYR A 503 -19.20 12.33 30.50
N GLU A 504 -18.26 13.15 30.96
CA GLU A 504 -17.00 12.72 31.59
C GLU A 504 -16.85 13.46 32.90
N LYS A 505 -16.77 12.70 34.01
CA LYS A 505 -16.63 13.26 35.35
C LYS A 505 -15.41 12.70 36.05
#